data_422df72a366c271a2c5116947508a195
#
_entry.id   422df72a366c271a2c5116947508a195
#
_cell.length_a   1.000
_cell.length_b   1.000
_cell.length_c   1.000
_cell.angle_alpha   90.00
_cell.angle_beta   90.00
_cell.angle_gamma   90.00
#
_symmetry.space_group_name_H-M   'P 1'
#
loop_
_entity.id
_entity.type
_entity.pdbx_description
1 polymer ?
#
loop_
_entity_poly.entity_id
_entity_poly.type
_entity_poly.pdbx_seq_one_letter_code
_entity_poly.pdbx_strand_id
1 'polypeptide(L)'
;MNKMRKAALTVMALAMVFVMAACAGGNGGNSANGGNAGNGGASNGGGDSAPKVTIEYWHTYSDAEEVVLTEKIKPAFEDAHPNIELKLTRMPYEGLKQQVIAGVAGDAAPDLMRMDIVWVPEFAAQNALMDVSKLEGFDELKASVFEAPMATNFYNGGYYGVPVNTNTKVAIYNKATLEEAGLTEAPKTMDELVAAAKTLKGKGKYGIGVSGIHAWGLGPWFWSLGGSITNEDYTKVDGYLNSEASVKALQTIVDWNNEGLVLPVMLGGEPGTWDGIVSGDYLMSDDGPWFYSTKIAEQEATGFNPLEQTVRAIMPAGDGGSRSVIGGENLVMFANSKHPEEAWTFAKWMLTEEPQKIMAETGLIPTNTTAADAMTTMDIPFVDTYVEQLKTALPRTPIPQWGEVEAIFNLAFEKAIRGEQEPKAALEEAVKQIEAILK
;
A
#
# COMPACT_ATOMS: atom_id res chain seq x y z
N MET A 1 35.24 45.25 -8.13
CA MET A 1 35.93 44.69 -9.30
C MET A 1 35.10 43.52 -9.77
N ASN A 2 34.20 43.73 -10.73
CA ASN A 2 34.32 43.42 -12.15
C ASN A 2 34.53 41.92 -12.38
N LYS A 3 33.72 41.22 -12.99
CA LYS A 3 33.02 41.24 -14.27
C LYS A 3 32.44 39.87 -14.55
N MET A 4 31.20 39.88 -15.08
CA MET A 4 30.74 38.97 -16.13
C MET A 4 30.56 37.48 -15.83
N ARG A 5 29.29 37.08 -15.89
CA ARG A 5 28.87 36.14 -16.94
C ARG A 5 27.35 36.23 -17.12
N LYS A 6 26.95 36.98 -18.12
CA LYS A 6 25.68 36.78 -18.84
C LYS A 6 25.96 35.74 -19.92
N ALA A 7 25.14 34.69 -19.95
CA ALA A 7 24.94 33.84 -21.12
C ALA A 7 23.54 33.25 -20.97
N ALA A 8 22.59 33.82 -21.60
CA ALA A 8 22.04 33.42 -22.88
C ALA A 8 21.01 32.31 -22.76
N LEU A 9 19.73 32.74 -22.54
CA LEU A 9 18.56 31.97 -22.94
C LEU A 9 18.57 31.85 -24.46
N THR A 10 18.62 30.64 -25.00
CA THR A 10 18.28 30.34 -26.39
C THR A 10 16.98 29.56 -26.38
N VAL A 11 15.92 30.21 -26.77
CA VAL A 11 14.62 29.66 -27.14
C VAL A 11 14.82 28.89 -28.43
N MET A 12 14.54 27.58 -28.44
CA MET A 12 14.45 26.79 -29.65
C MET A 12 13.03 26.27 -29.80
N ALA A 13 12.25 27.07 -30.54
CA ALA A 13 10.97 26.67 -31.09
C ALA A 13 11.24 25.79 -32.32
N LEU A 14 10.86 24.51 -32.27
CA LEU A 14 10.85 23.65 -33.46
C LEU A 14 9.41 23.41 -33.87
N ALA A 15 9.07 23.94 -35.02
CA ALA A 15 7.80 23.79 -35.70
C ALA A 15 7.65 22.32 -36.21
N MET A 16 6.55 21.67 -35.86
CA MET A 16 6.11 20.43 -36.50
C MET A 16 5.40 20.77 -37.79
N VAL A 17 5.98 20.34 -38.90
CA VAL A 17 5.36 20.38 -40.23
C VAL A 17 4.52 19.08 -40.38
N PHE A 18 3.21 19.30 -40.55
CA PHE A 18 2.29 18.26 -41.05
C PHE A 18 2.55 18.01 -42.54
N VAL A 19 2.82 16.77 -42.88
CA VAL A 19 2.71 16.30 -44.27
C VAL A 19 1.52 15.37 -44.38
N MET A 20 0.42 15.89 -44.92
CA MET A 20 -0.65 15.08 -45.49
C MET A 20 -0.24 14.68 -46.92
N ALA A 21 -0.19 13.41 -47.17
CA ALA A 21 -0.20 12.90 -48.54
C ALA A 21 -1.45 12.05 -48.78
N ALA A 22 -2.44 12.68 -49.35
CA ALA A 22 -3.55 11.99 -49.99
C ALA A 22 -3.10 11.57 -51.39
N CYS A 23 -3.31 10.30 -51.77
CA CYS A 23 -3.38 9.90 -53.17
C CYS A 23 -4.57 8.97 -53.34
N ALA A 24 -5.54 9.50 -54.05
CA ALA A 24 -6.68 8.81 -54.63
C ALA A 24 -6.31 8.26 -56.01
N GLY A 25 -7.01 7.19 -56.40
CA GLY A 25 -7.33 6.96 -57.80
C GLY A 25 -6.79 5.68 -58.39
N GLY A 26 -7.66 4.80 -58.77
CA GLY A 26 -7.87 4.37 -60.13
C GLY A 26 -8.14 2.88 -60.30
N ASN A 27 -9.31 2.54 -60.38
CA ASN A 27 -10.18 1.80 -61.31
C ASN A 27 -9.54 0.84 -62.31
N GLY A 28 -10.10 -0.39 -62.43
CA GLY A 28 -10.29 -1.00 -63.71
C GLY A 28 -9.94 -2.48 -63.83
N GLY A 29 -10.96 -3.33 -64.13
CA GLY A 29 -10.75 -4.42 -65.04
C GLY A 29 -11.07 -5.85 -64.58
N ASN A 30 -12.28 -6.17 -64.69
CA ASN A 30 -13.01 -7.38 -65.07
C ASN A 30 -12.20 -8.45 -65.81
N SER A 31 -12.34 -9.74 -65.42
CA SER A 31 -12.79 -10.81 -66.33
C SER A 31 -12.87 -12.17 -65.61
N ALA A 32 -13.98 -12.79 -65.86
CA ALA A 32 -14.39 -14.11 -65.44
C ALA A 32 -13.63 -15.24 -66.16
N ASN A 33 -13.54 -16.40 -65.54
CA ASN A 33 -13.99 -17.71 -66.01
C ASN A 33 -13.46 -18.82 -65.11
N GLY A 34 -14.26 -19.64 -64.51
CA GLY A 34 -14.82 -20.85 -65.05
C GLY A 34 -14.23 -22.09 -64.42
N GLY A 35 -14.99 -22.74 -63.54
CA GLY A 35 -15.17 -24.17 -63.53
C GLY A 35 -14.16 -25.04 -62.78
N ASN A 36 -14.44 -25.71 -61.77
CA ASN A 36 -14.95 -27.07 -61.72
C ASN A 36 -14.82 -27.68 -60.29
N ALA A 37 -15.75 -28.54 -60.00
CA ALA A 37 -15.93 -29.25 -58.73
C ALA A 37 -14.79 -30.22 -58.40
N GLY A 38 -14.50 -30.35 -57.10
CA GLY A 38 -13.64 -31.39 -56.52
C GLY A 38 -13.94 -31.56 -55.04
N ASN A 39 -14.76 -32.54 -54.74
CA ASN A 39 -15.15 -33.07 -53.43
C ASN A 39 -13.92 -33.45 -52.60
N GLY A 40 -13.91 -33.10 -51.30
CA GLY A 40 -12.91 -33.55 -50.33
C GLY A 40 -13.21 -32.98 -48.94
N GLY A 41 -14.09 -33.66 -48.21
CA GLY A 41 -14.35 -33.33 -46.82
C GLY A 41 -13.11 -33.51 -45.95
N ALA A 42 -12.75 -32.47 -45.27
CA ALA A 42 -11.99 -32.50 -44.02
C ALA A 42 -12.68 -31.54 -43.07
N SER A 43 -13.49 -32.10 -42.19
CA SER A 43 -14.00 -31.37 -41.03
C SER A 43 -12.82 -31.06 -40.15
N ASN A 44 -12.22 -29.90 -40.32
CA ASN A 44 -11.43 -29.27 -39.27
C ASN A 44 -12.42 -28.73 -38.26
N GLY A 45 -12.53 -29.45 -37.14
CA GLY A 45 -13.09 -28.93 -35.91
C GLY A 45 -12.19 -27.82 -35.36
N GLY A 46 -12.24 -26.65 -36.01
CA GLY A 46 -11.82 -25.42 -35.38
C GLY A 46 -12.86 -25.09 -34.33
N GLY A 47 -12.60 -25.40 -33.08
CA GLY A 47 -13.35 -24.83 -32.00
C GLY A 47 -13.19 -23.32 -32.15
N ASP A 48 -14.29 -22.64 -32.46
CA ASP A 48 -14.42 -21.20 -32.30
C ASP A 48 -14.26 -20.96 -30.77
N SER A 49 -13.00 -20.73 -30.32
CA SER A 49 -12.79 -20.16 -29.02
C SER A 49 -13.43 -18.77 -29.07
N ALA A 50 -14.41 -18.55 -28.20
CA ALA A 50 -15.01 -17.23 -28.02
C ALA A 50 -13.88 -16.18 -27.91
N PRO A 51 -14.06 -14.98 -28.47
CA PRO A 51 -13.03 -13.95 -28.39
C PRO A 51 -12.71 -13.70 -26.91
N LYS A 52 -11.40 -13.70 -26.57
CA LYS A 52 -10.96 -13.39 -25.20
C LYS A 52 -11.36 -11.97 -24.83
N VAL A 53 -11.88 -11.82 -23.61
CA VAL A 53 -12.11 -10.52 -22.99
C VAL A 53 -10.86 -10.15 -22.20
N THR A 54 -10.31 -8.97 -22.44
CA THR A 54 -9.15 -8.46 -21.68
C THR A 54 -9.68 -7.56 -20.56
N ILE A 55 -9.36 -7.89 -19.31
CA ILE A 55 -9.62 -7.04 -18.13
C ILE A 55 -8.32 -6.40 -17.66
N GLU A 56 -8.37 -5.11 -17.35
CA GLU A 56 -7.21 -4.38 -16.86
C GLU A 56 -7.22 -4.33 -15.32
N TYR A 57 -6.10 -4.76 -14.72
CA TYR A 57 -5.88 -4.78 -13.28
C TYR A 57 -4.69 -3.89 -12.90
N TRP A 58 -4.94 -2.78 -12.19
CA TRP A 58 -3.91 -1.92 -11.60
C TRP A 58 -3.53 -2.42 -10.21
N HIS A 59 -2.22 -2.51 -9.95
CA HIS A 59 -1.72 -2.99 -8.67
C HIS A 59 -0.46 -2.26 -8.21
N THR A 60 -0.17 -2.36 -6.92
CA THR A 60 0.98 -1.74 -6.23
C THR A 60 1.90 -2.78 -5.60
N TYR A 61 1.89 -4.00 -6.12
CA TYR A 61 2.74 -5.07 -5.59
C TYR A 61 4.22 -4.70 -5.66
N SER A 62 5.00 -5.10 -4.65
CA SER A 62 6.46 -4.99 -4.63
C SER A 62 7.09 -5.86 -5.72
N ASP A 63 8.40 -5.72 -5.95
CA ASP A 63 9.09 -6.48 -7.00
C ASP A 63 8.92 -8.00 -6.81
N ALA A 64 9.08 -8.49 -5.57
CA ALA A 64 8.91 -9.91 -5.26
C ALA A 64 7.46 -10.39 -5.41
N GLU A 65 6.50 -9.58 -5.00
CA GLU A 65 5.07 -9.87 -5.14
C GLU A 65 4.63 -9.85 -6.60
N GLU A 66 5.17 -8.93 -7.42
CA GLU A 66 4.86 -8.84 -8.84
C GLU A 66 5.37 -10.06 -9.62
N VAL A 67 6.52 -10.61 -9.27
CA VAL A 67 7.02 -11.85 -9.85
C VAL A 67 6.02 -12.99 -9.61
N VAL A 68 5.53 -13.15 -8.38
CA VAL A 68 4.54 -14.17 -8.06
C VAL A 68 3.22 -13.93 -8.79
N LEU A 69 2.75 -12.68 -8.84
CA LEU A 69 1.55 -12.31 -9.59
C LEU A 69 1.67 -12.67 -11.08
N THR A 70 2.80 -12.36 -11.69
CA THR A 70 3.02 -12.52 -13.14
C THR A 70 3.30 -13.96 -13.52
N GLU A 71 4.12 -14.67 -12.74
CA GLU A 71 4.60 -16.00 -13.09
C GLU A 71 3.70 -17.13 -12.58
N LYS A 72 2.91 -16.90 -11.52
CA LYS A 72 2.05 -17.92 -10.91
C LYS A 72 0.57 -17.59 -10.98
N ILE A 73 0.16 -16.40 -10.52
CA ILE A 73 -1.27 -16.03 -10.41
C ILE A 73 -1.90 -15.83 -11.78
N LYS A 74 -1.30 -14.98 -12.63
CA LYS A 74 -1.85 -14.71 -13.97
C LYS A 74 -2.00 -15.98 -14.81
N PRO A 75 -0.99 -16.86 -14.95
CA PRO A 75 -1.15 -18.09 -15.71
C PRO A 75 -2.22 -19.02 -15.12
N ALA A 76 -2.25 -19.20 -13.79
CA ALA A 76 -3.23 -20.07 -13.14
C ALA A 76 -4.67 -19.57 -13.34
N PHE A 77 -4.89 -18.24 -13.30
CA PHE A 77 -6.19 -17.66 -13.60
C PHE A 77 -6.60 -17.86 -15.05
N GLU A 78 -5.70 -17.55 -16.00
CA GLU A 78 -5.99 -17.67 -17.45
C GLU A 78 -6.19 -19.12 -17.90
N ASP A 79 -5.53 -20.09 -17.24
CA ASP A 79 -5.76 -21.52 -17.46
C ASP A 79 -7.14 -21.96 -16.95
N ALA A 80 -7.57 -21.44 -15.79
CA ALA A 80 -8.89 -21.71 -15.25
C ALA A 80 -10.03 -20.98 -16.01
N HIS A 81 -9.70 -19.85 -16.65
CA HIS A 81 -10.66 -18.98 -17.36
C HIS A 81 -10.11 -18.59 -18.75
N PRO A 82 -10.03 -19.54 -19.71
CA PRO A 82 -9.32 -19.35 -20.97
C PRO A 82 -9.93 -18.27 -21.91
N ASN A 83 -11.15 -17.82 -21.62
CA ASN A 83 -11.83 -16.72 -22.29
C ASN A 83 -11.54 -15.33 -21.70
N ILE A 84 -10.77 -15.24 -20.61
CA ILE A 84 -10.39 -13.97 -19.97
C ILE A 84 -8.85 -13.81 -20.08
N GLU A 85 -8.41 -12.64 -20.49
CA GLU A 85 -7.01 -12.23 -20.48
C GLU A 85 -6.80 -11.17 -19.40
N LEU A 86 -5.81 -11.35 -18.53
CA LEU A 86 -5.50 -10.40 -17.47
C LEU A 86 -4.35 -9.48 -17.91
N LYS A 87 -4.66 -8.21 -18.15
CA LYS A 87 -3.68 -7.16 -18.38
C LYS A 87 -3.26 -6.54 -17.04
N LEU A 88 -2.05 -6.84 -16.61
CA LEU A 88 -1.46 -6.30 -15.39
C LEU A 88 -0.81 -4.95 -15.65
N THR A 89 -1.09 -3.96 -14.83
CA THR A 89 -0.44 -2.64 -14.87
C THR A 89 0.05 -2.28 -13.47
N ARG A 90 1.37 -2.35 -13.27
CA ARG A 90 1.98 -1.93 -12.01
C ARG A 90 2.03 -0.42 -11.91
N MET A 91 1.58 0.11 -10.78
CA MET A 91 1.51 1.53 -10.49
C MET A 91 2.40 1.89 -9.30
N PRO A 92 3.18 2.98 -9.36
CA PRO A 92 3.85 3.49 -8.17
C PRO A 92 2.81 4.00 -7.17
N TYR A 93 2.99 3.68 -5.89
CA TYR A 93 2.03 4.11 -4.85
C TYR A 93 1.97 5.64 -4.73
N GLU A 94 3.12 6.31 -4.83
CA GLU A 94 3.20 7.77 -4.80
C GLU A 94 2.48 8.40 -6.00
N GLY A 95 1.55 9.30 -5.74
CA GLY A 95 0.73 9.95 -6.77
C GLY A 95 -0.37 9.08 -7.37
N LEU A 96 -0.49 7.80 -6.96
CA LEU A 96 -1.48 6.88 -7.51
C LEU A 96 -2.92 7.36 -7.26
N LYS A 97 -3.23 7.87 -6.08
CA LYS A 97 -4.58 8.37 -5.76
C LYS A 97 -5.03 9.45 -6.74
N GLN A 98 -4.14 10.38 -7.09
CA GLN A 98 -4.42 11.43 -8.08
C GLN A 98 -4.62 10.86 -9.49
N GLN A 99 -3.86 9.81 -9.85
CA GLN A 99 -4.04 9.13 -11.13
C GLN A 99 -5.38 8.41 -11.21
N VAL A 100 -5.81 7.76 -10.11
CA VAL A 100 -7.13 7.12 -10.02
C VAL A 100 -8.25 8.17 -10.14
N ILE A 101 -8.15 9.29 -9.42
CA ILE A 101 -9.12 10.40 -9.52
C ILE A 101 -9.21 10.90 -10.97
N ALA A 102 -8.09 11.12 -11.63
CA ALA A 102 -8.05 11.54 -13.02
C ALA A 102 -8.62 10.48 -13.97
N GLY A 103 -8.31 9.20 -13.74
CA GLY A 103 -8.83 8.07 -14.50
C GLY A 103 -10.35 7.94 -14.41
N VAL A 104 -10.91 8.06 -13.19
CA VAL A 104 -12.35 8.04 -12.96
C VAL A 104 -13.03 9.23 -13.67
N ALA A 105 -12.49 10.44 -13.51
CA ALA A 105 -13.05 11.63 -14.15
C ALA A 105 -12.96 11.61 -15.68
N GLY A 106 -11.96 10.92 -16.23
CA GLY A 106 -11.70 10.80 -17.68
C GLY A 106 -12.28 9.54 -18.33
N ASP A 107 -13.06 8.72 -17.63
CA ASP A 107 -13.56 7.40 -18.10
C ASP A 107 -12.41 6.47 -18.58
N ALA A 108 -11.28 6.55 -17.90
CA ALA A 108 -10.03 5.82 -18.18
C ALA A 108 -9.50 5.05 -16.95
N ALA A 109 -10.36 4.79 -15.96
CA ALA A 109 -10.04 3.89 -14.86
C ALA A 109 -9.98 2.43 -15.36
N PRO A 110 -9.19 1.54 -14.73
CA PRO A 110 -9.12 0.13 -15.09
C PRO A 110 -10.43 -0.59 -14.74
N ASP A 111 -10.54 -1.88 -15.09
CA ASP A 111 -11.66 -2.71 -14.63
C ASP A 111 -11.56 -3.01 -13.13
N LEU A 112 -10.35 -3.32 -12.66
CA LEU A 112 -10.04 -3.62 -11.25
C LEU A 112 -8.80 -2.88 -10.77
N MET A 113 -8.74 -2.71 -9.45
CA MET A 113 -7.54 -2.18 -8.80
C MET A 113 -7.33 -2.83 -7.43
N ARG A 114 -6.05 -3.12 -7.11
CA ARG A 114 -5.59 -3.35 -5.74
C ARG A 114 -5.44 -1.99 -5.05
N MET A 115 -6.45 -1.61 -4.26
CA MET A 115 -6.60 -0.29 -3.66
C MET A 115 -6.31 -0.33 -2.16
N ASP A 116 -5.58 0.66 -1.64
CA ASP A 116 -5.40 0.83 -0.19
C ASP A 116 -6.76 0.90 0.51
N ILE A 117 -6.90 0.17 1.60
CA ILE A 117 -8.14 0.05 2.38
C ILE A 117 -8.75 1.41 2.76
N VAL A 118 -7.94 2.44 3.00
CA VAL A 118 -8.41 3.76 3.45
C VAL A 118 -9.00 4.62 2.33
N TRP A 119 -8.79 4.26 1.06
CA TRP A 119 -9.37 5.00 -0.06
C TRP A 119 -10.77 4.51 -0.44
N VAL A 120 -11.11 3.26 -0.11
CA VAL A 120 -12.39 2.64 -0.52
C VAL A 120 -13.61 3.47 -0.09
N PRO A 121 -13.75 3.94 1.16
CA PRO A 121 -14.91 4.74 1.55
C PRO A 121 -15.02 6.06 0.76
N GLU A 122 -13.91 6.71 0.45
CA GLU A 122 -13.88 7.96 -0.32
C GLU A 122 -14.36 7.75 -1.77
N PHE A 123 -13.79 6.75 -2.46
CA PHE A 123 -14.17 6.45 -3.85
C PHE A 123 -15.58 5.88 -3.95
N ALA A 124 -16.03 5.12 -2.93
CA ALA A 124 -17.42 4.66 -2.83
C ALA A 124 -18.40 5.85 -2.67
N ALA A 125 -18.07 6.81 -1.81
CA ALA A 125 -18.88 8.02 -1.62
C ALA A 125 -19.01 8.87 -2.90
N GLN A 126 -18.00 8.82 -3.77
CA GLN A 126 -17.98 9.48 -5.08
C GLN A 126 -18.67 8.68 -6.18
N ASN A 127 -19.24 7.50 -5.87
CA ASN A 127 -19.82 6.54 -6.83
C ASN A 127 -18.80 6.08 -7.90
N ALA A 128 -17.52 6.08 -7.59
CA ALA A 128 -16.47 5.63 -8.50
C ALA A 128 -16.32 4.10 -8.51
N LEU A 129 -16.77 3.44 -7.43
CA LEU A 129 -16.65 1.99 -7.26
C LEU A 129 -18.01 1.30 -7.42
N MET A 130 -17.96 0.05 -7.86
CA MET A 130 -19.12 -0.83 -7.97
C MET A 130 -19.49 -1.40 -6.59
N ASP A 131 -20.79 -1.40 -6.25
CA ASP A 131 -21.31 -2.10 -5.09
C ASP A 131 -21.36 -3.61 -5.39
N VAL A 132 -20.33 -4.32 -4.95
CA VAL A 132 -20.16 -5.76 -5.18
C VAL A 132 -21.11 -6.62 -4.34
N SER A 133 -21.75 -6.06 -3.30
CA SER A 133 -22.70 -6.80 -2.46
C SER A 133 -23.95 -7.28 -3.21
N LYS A 134 -24.17 -6.77 -4.42
CA LYS A 134 -25.28 -7.13 -5.29
C LYS A 134 -24.92 -8.20 -6.33
N LEU A 135 -23.66 -8.61 -6.38
CA LEU A 135 -23.17 -9.56 -7.37
C LEU A 135 -23.33 -11.00 -6.89
N GLU A 136 -23.52 -11.91 -7.84
CA GLU A 136 -23.69 -13.34 -7.55
C GLU A 136 -22.43 -13.92 -6.87
N GLY A 137 -22.65 -14.69 -5.77
CA GLY A 137 -21.61 -15.33 -5.01
C GLY A 137 -20.91 -14.41 -3.99
N PHE A 138 -21.42 -13.18 -3.78
CA PHE A 138 -20.85 -12.26 -2.78
C PHE A 138 -20.98 -12.79 -1.35
N ASP A 139 -22.11 -13.35 -0.97
CA ASP A 139 -22.34 -13.81 0.40
C ASP A 139 -21.45 -15.00 0.75
N GLU A 140 -21.21 -15.92 -0.19
CA GLU A 140 -20.30 -17.04 -0.05
C GLU A 140 -18.85 -16.55 0.09
N LEU A 141 -18.45 -15.60 -0.75
CA LEU A 141 -17.10 -14.99 -0.65
C LEU A 141 -16.94 -14.29 0.70
N LYS A 142 -17.90 -13.47 1.12
CA LYS A 142 -17.87 -12.77 2.40
C LYS A 142 -17.73 -13.73 3.57
N ALA A 143 -18.40 -14.88 3.52
CA ALA A 143 -18.30 -15.92 4.57
C ALA A 143 -16.95 -16.64 4.60
N SER A 144 -16.15 -16.57 3.53
CA SER A 144 -14.85 -17.23 3.42
C SER A 144 -13.67 -16.37 3.88
N VAL A 145 -13.89 -15.09 4.18
CA VAL A 145 -12.83 -14.14 4.59
C VAL A 145 -13.06 -13.62 6.00
N PHE A 146 -11.99 -13.09 6.64
CA PHE A 146 -12.10 -12.47 7.96
C PHE A 146 -12.99 -11.24 7.94
N GLU A 147 -13.79 -11.09 9.00
CA GLU A 147 -14.75 -9.98 9.16
C GLU A 147 -14.06 -8.60 9.18
N ALA A 148 -12.96 -8.45 9.90
CA ALA A 148 -12.28 -7.17 10.05
C ALA A 148 -11.69 -6.63 8.73
N PRO A 149 -10.93 -7.39 7.90
CA PRO A 149 -10.57 -6.98 6.56
C PRO A 149 -11.78 -6.72 5.65
N MET A 150 -12.83 -7.55 5.74
CA MET A 150 -14.05 -7.37 4.94
C MET A 150 -14.76 -6.04 5.27
N ALA A 151 -14.77 -5.64 6.54
CA ALA A 151 -15.39 -4.40 6.98
C ALA A 151 -14.74 -3.14 6.38
N THR A 152 -13.47 -3.21 5.94
CA THR A 152 -12.80 -2.08 5.27
C THR A 152 -13.39 -1.73 3.91
N ASN A 153 -14.22 -2.61 3.34
CA ASN A 153 -14.94 -2.40 2.08
C ASN A 153 -16.36 -1.87 2.26
N PHE A 154 -16.82 -1.78 3.52
CA PHE A 154 -18.20 -1.39 3.81
C PHE A 154 -18.35 0.14 3.85
N TYR A 155 -19.32 0.64 3.10
CA TYR A 155 -19.72 2.04 3.14
C TYR A 155 -21.22 2.17 2.88
N ASN A 156 -21.92 2.94 3.71
CA ASN A 156 -23.35 3.32 3.54
C ASN A 156 -24.27 2.19 3.08
N GLY A 157 -24.15 1.02 3.71
CA GLY A 157 -25.03 -0.13 3.47
C GLY A 157 -24.63 -1.06 2.31
N GLY A 158 -23.53 -0.77 1.59
CA GLY A 158 -22.97 -1.61 0.52
C GLY A 158 -21.53 -2.01 0.77
N TYR A 159 -21.00 -2.92 -0.04
CA TYR A 159 -19.59 -3.30 -0.07
C TYR A 159 -19.00 -2.95 -1.43
N TYR A 160 -17.89 -2.20 -1.42
CA TYR A 160 -17.30 -1.61 -2.63
C TYR A 160 -15.97 -2.24 -3.01
N GLY A 161 -15.73 -3.45 -2.57
CA GLY A 161 -14.58 -4.27 -2.87
C GLY A 161 -14.54 -5.53 -2.02
N VAL A 162 -13.47 -6.30 -2.15
CA VAL A 162 -13.19 -7.51 -1.36
C VAL A 162 -11.74 -7.48 -0.89
N PRO A 163 -11.43 -7.94 0.34
CA PRO A 163 -10.10 -7.79 0.91
C PRO A 163 -9.13 -8.81 0.31
N VAL A 164 -8.15 -8.38 -0.48
CA VAL A 164 -7.21 -9.29 -1.15
C VAL A 164 -6.04 -9.70 -0.25
N ASN A 165 -5.62 -8.83 0.66
CA ASN A 165 -4.64 -9.14 1.71
C ASN A 165 -4.78 -8.17 2.88
N THR A 166 -4.23 -8.54 4.04
CA THR A 166 -4.01 -7.65 5.17
C THR A 166 -2.53 -7.60 5.51
N ASN A 167 -2.11 -6.54 6.20
CA ASN A 167 -0.73 -6.39 6.66
C ASN A 167 -0.67 -5.46 7.88
N THR A 168 0.51 -5.40 8.49
CA THR A 168 0.86 -4.44 9.53
C THR A 168 2.37 -4.17 9.46
N LYS A 169 2.86 -3.25 10.28
CA LYS A 169 4.28 -2.97 10.45
C LYS A 169 4.80 -3.62 11.73
N VAL A 170 6.04 -4.06 11.70
CA VAL A 170 6.78 -4.53 12.87
C VAL A 170 8.09 -3.75 13.01
N ALA A 171 8.69 -3.78 14.18
CA ALA A 171 10.00 -3.22 14.42
C ALA A 171 11.09 -4.10 13.79
N ILE A 172 11.93 -3.52 12.94
CA ILE A 172 13.05 -4.15 12.25
C ILE A 172 14.34 -3.50 12.72
N TYR A 173 15.16 -4.25 13.42
CA TYR A 173 16.42 -3.76 13.99
C TYR A 173 17.63 -4.26 13.16
N ASN A 174 18.59 -3.39 12.86
CA ASN A 174 19.89 -3.84 12.39
C ASN A 174 20.63 -4.53 13.54
N LYS A 175 21.02 -5.80 13.35
CA LYS A 175 21.59 -6.64 14.41
C LYS A 175 22.93 -6.11 14.94
N ALA A 176 23.82 -5.68 14.04
CA ALA A 176 25.11 -5.13 14.43
C ALA A 176 24.95 -3.83 15.23
N THR A 177 24.01 -2.97 14.80
CA THR A 177 23.73 -1.70 15.50
C THR A 177 23.06 -1.94 16.86
N LEU A 178 22.24 -3.00 16.97
CA LEU A 178 21.67 -3.45 18.24
C LEU A 178 22.77 -3.86 19.24
N GLU A 179 23.73 -4.66 18.77
CA GLU A 179 24.89 -5.08 19.56
C GLU A 179 25.78 -3.86 19.96
N GLU A 180 25.95 -2.90 19.05
CA GLU A 180 26.67 -1.65 19.34
C GLU A 180 25.96 -0.79 20.42
N ALA A 181 24.63 -0.89 20.53
CA ALA A 181 23.88 -0.26 21.62
C ALA A 181 24.00 -1.01 22.95
N GLY A 182 24.67 -2.17 22.96
CA GLY A 182 24.85 -3.01 24.15
C GLY A 182 23.68 -3.96 24.41
N LEU A 183 22.84 -4.21 23.41
CA LEU A 183 21.67 -5.06 23.51
C LEU A 183 21.89 -6.40 22.78
N THR A 184 21.33 -7.47 23.32
CA THR A 184 21.33 -8.82 22.72
C THR A 184 19.95 -9.20 22.19
N GLU A 185 18.93 -8.46 22.58
CA GLU A 185 17.53 -8.65 22.17
C GLU A 185 16.92 -7.29 21.78
N ALA A 186 15.85 -7.32 20.98
CA ALA A 186 15.08 -6.13 20.64
C ALA A 186 14.51 -5.46 21.89
N PRO A 187 14.53 -4.11 22.00
CA PRO A 187 13.84 -3.36 23.04
C PRO A 187 12.37 -3.73 23.12
N LYS A 188 11.88 -3.99 24.32
CA LYS A 188 10.47 -4.33 24.60
C LYS A 188 9.62 -3.10 24.95
N THR A 189 10.30 -2.04 25.40
CA THR A 189 9.66 -0.79 25.81
C THR A 189 10.24 0.42 25.08
N MET A 190 9.46 1.50 25.02
CA MET A 190 9.95 2.78 24.48
C MET A 190 11.13 3.31 25.27
N ASP A 191 11.17 3.11 26.59
CA ASP A 191 12.30 3.54 27.44
C ASP A 191 13.58 2.78 27.09
N GLU A 192 13.53 1.48 26.86
CA GLU A 192 14.68 0.68 26.43
C GLU A 192 15.17 1.13 25.04
N LEU A 193 14.26 1.41 24.10
CA LEU A 193 14.61 1.92 22.77
C LEU A 193 15.29 3.30 22.87
N VAL A 194 14.76 4.21 23.67
CA VAL A 194 15.33 5.55 23.89
C VAL A 194 16.73 5.46 24.50
N ALA A 195 16.94 4.57 25.47
CA ALA A 195 18.26 4.36 26.08
C ALA A 195 19.29 3.86 25.03
N ALA A 196 18.89 2.93 24.18
CA ALA A 196 19.71 2.46 23.06
C ALA A 196 20.00 3.58 22.05
N ALA A 197 18.99 4.37 21.68
CA ALA A 197 19.13 5.50 20.76
C ALA A 197 20.14 6.56 21.31
N LYS A 198 20.06 6.86 22.60
CA LYS A 198 21.01 7.78 23.27
C LYS A 198 22.46 7.26 23.23
N THR A 199 22.64 5.96 23.41
CA THR A 199 23.95 5.32 23.29
C THR A 199 24.50 5.43 21.86
N LEU A 200 23.66 5.24 20.85
CA LEU A 200 24.04 5.27 19.43
C LEU A 200 24.28 6.68 18.90
N LYS A 201 23.53 7.67 19.40
CA LYS A 201 23.78 9.08 19.07
C LYS A 201 25.22 9.49 19.35
N GLY A 202 25.81 9.03 20.45
CA GLY A 202 27.24 9.23 20.77
C GLY A 202 28.22 8.65 19.75
N LYS A 203 27.73 7.76 18.87
CA LYS A 203 28.47 7.11 17.78
C LYS A 203 28.08 7.62 16.39
N GLY A 204 27.23 8.65 16.30
CA GLY A 204 26.80 9.26 15.04
C GLY A 204 25.69 8.46 14.33
N LYS A 205 24.97 7.59 15.05
CA LYS A 205 23.87 6.77 14.53
C LYS A 205 22.53 7.19 15.13
N TYR A 206 21.44 6.79 14.48
CA TYR A 206 20.08 7.10 14.91
C TYR A 206 19.37 5.85 15.44
N GLY A 207 18.44 6.02 16.37
CA GLY A 207 17.80 4.91 17.08
C GLY A 207 16.31 4.70 16.79
N ILE A 208 15.56 5.77 16.55
CA ILE A 208 14.09 5.74 16.52
C ILE A 208 13.58 5.95 15.11
N GLY A 209 12.98 4.91 14.53
CA GLY A 209 12.69 4.77 13.13
C GLY A 209 11.33 5.25 12.66
N VAL A 210 10.95 6.52 12.88
CA VAL A 210 9.74 7.10 12.29
C VAL A 210 9.95 7.32 10.79
N SER A 211 9.17 6.64 9.95
CA SER A 211 9.38 6.62 8.48
C SER A 211 8.84 7.84 7.72
N GLY A 212 8.16 8.77 8.38
CA GLY A 212 7.61 9.98 7.78
C GLY A 212 6.46 10.57 8.57
N ILE A 213 6.07 11.82 8.26
CA ILE A 213 4.94 12.51 8.89
C ILE A 213 3.66 12.22 8.12
N HIS A 214 3.10 11.06 8.35
CA HIS A 214 1.80 10.58 7.86
C HIS A 214 1.30 9.48 8.80
N ALA A 215 0.01 9.20 8.78
CA ALA A 215 -0.59 8.26 9.74
C ALA A 215 0.01 6.84 9.67
N TRP A 216 0.45 6.39 8.51
CA TRP A 216 1.18 5.13 8.37
C TRP A 216 2.55 5.15 9.06
N GLY A 217 3.27 6.27 9.00
CA GLY A 217 4.59 6.44 9.63
C GLY A 217 4.51 6.73 11.13
N LEU A 218 3.61 7.62 11.53
CA LEU A 218 3.47 8.12 12.91
C LEU A 218 2.55 7.27 13.78
N GLY A 219 1.52 6.65 13.17
CA GLY A 219 0.50 5.93 13.92
C GLY A 219 1.03 4.91 14.92
N PRO A 220 1.92 3.97 14.54
CA PRO A 220 2.49 2.99 15.46
C PRO A 220 3.11 3.63 16.70
N TRP A 221 3.82 4.75 16.51
CA TRP A 221 4.49 5.49 17.59
C TRP A 221 3.51 6.25 18.46
N PHE A 222 2.63 7.03 17.82
CA PHE A 222 1.64 7.86 18.50
C PHE A 222 0.69 7.04 19.37
N TRP A 223 0.16 5.94 18.82
CA TRP A 223 -0.73 5.03 19.55
C TRP A 223 -0.01 4.25 20.65
N SER A 224 1.22 3.78 20.39
CA SER A 224 2.00 3.10 21.43
C SER A 224 2.33 4.04 22.60
N LEU A 225 2.49 5.34 22.36
CA LEU A 225 2.68 6.35 23.39
C LEU A 225 1.37 6.77 24.09
N GLY A 226 0.23 6.20 23.72
CA GLY A 226 -1.08 6.44 24.34
C GLY A 226 -1.93 7.50 23.65
N GLY A 227 -1.49 8.03 22.50
CA GLY A 227 -2.29 8.94 21.68
C GLY A 227 -3.47 8.24 21.01
N SER A 228 -4.49 9.01 20.61
CA SER A 228 -5.62 8.54 19.82
C SER A 228 -6.10 9.62 18.86
N ILE A 229 -6.62 9.23 17.70
CA ILE A 229 -7.13 10.19 16.71
C ILE A 229 -8.61 10.45 16.95
N THR A 230 -9.41 9.38 17.11
CA THR A 230 -10.87 9.46 17.25
C THR A 230 -11.36 8.57 18.40
N ASN A 231 -12.66 8.66 18.71
CA ASN A 231 -13.37 7.63 19.46
C ASN A 231 -13.48 6.33 18.65
N GLU A 232 -13.96 5.26 19.29
CA GLU A 232 -14.12 3.92 18.68
C GLU A 232 -15.09 3.90 17.49
N ASP A 233 -16.10 4.77 17.50
CA ASP A 233 -17.10 4.88 16.43
C ASP A 233 -16.67 5.80 15.28
N TYR A 234 -15.47 6.37 15.31
CA TYR A 234 -14.91 7.28 14.32
C TYR A 234 -15.75 8.54 14.05
N THR A 235 -16.52 8.99 15.03
CA THR A 235 -17.46 10.13 14.89
C THR A 235 -17.01 11.40 15.61
N LYS A 236 -15.95 11.31 16.44
CA LYS A 236 -15.49 12.40 17.28
C LYS A 236 -13.98 12.41 17.43
N VAL A 237 -13.38 13.58 17.28
CA VAL A 237 -11.94 13.82 17.50
C VAL A 237 -11.66 14.65 18.75
N ASP A 238 -12.58 15.54 19.14
CA ASP A 238 -12.45 16.34 20.36
C ASP A 238 -12.45 15.48 21.63
N GLY A 239 -11.45 15.68 22.48
CA GLY A 239 -11.20 14.87 23.67
C GLY A 239 -10.41 13.57 23.40
N TYR A 240 -10.06 13.29 22.15
CA TYR A 240 -9.23 12.18 21.72
C TYR A 240 -7.91 12.69 21.14
N LEU A 241 -7.92 13.32 19.97
CA LEU A 241 -6.71 13.86 19.35
C LEU A 241 -6.04 14.96 20.19
N ASN A 242 -6.82 15.77 20.90
CA ASN A 242 -6.34 16.81 21.83
C ASN A 242 -6.35 16.38 23.32
N SER A 243 -6.49 15.07 23.58
CA SER A 243 -6.41 14.56 24.97
C SER A 243 -5.02 14.81 25.57
N GLU A 244 -4.94 14.79 26.91
CA GLU A 244 -3.65 14.92 27.61
C GLU A 244 -2.66 13.81 27.18
N ALA A 245 -3.14 12.59 26.94
CA ALA A 245 -2.34 11.47 26.45
C ALA A 245 -1.81 11.74 25.03
N SER A 246 -2.66 12.24 24.12
CA SER A 246 -2.27 12.59 22.76
C SER A 246 -1.25 13.75 22.71
N VAL A 247 -1.46 14.78 23.54
CA VAL A 247 -0.51 15.90 23.68
C VAL A 247 0.83 15.40 24.22
N LYS A 248 0.83 14.51 25.24
CA LYS A 248 2.05 13.89 25.77
C LYS A 248 2.75 13.04 24.72
N ALA A 249 2.02 12.24 23.95
CA ALA A 249 2.58 11.40 22.89
C ALA A 249 3.27 12.24 21.80
N LEU A 250 2.62 13.30 21.30
CA LEU A 250 3.23 14.21 20.34
C LEU A 250 4.45 14.94 20.93
N GLN A 251 4.36 15.43 22.17
CA GLN A 251 5.49 16.08 22.85
C GLN A 251 6.68 15.13 22.95
N THR A 252 6.46 13.85 23.27
CA THR A 252 7.52 12.85 23.34
C THR A 252 8.23 12.67 22.00
N ILE A 253 7.48 12.62 20.89
CA ILE A 253 8.06 12.54 19.52
C ILE A 253 8.88 13.81 19.21
N VAL A 254 8.35 14.99 19.58
CA VAL A 254 9.07 16.28 19.42
C VAL A 254 10.38 16.27 20.23
N ASP A 255 10.35 15.80 21.47
CA ASP A 255 11.52 15.73 22.34
C ASP A 255 12.58 14.76 21.75
N TRP A 256 12.19 13.60 21.27
CA TRP A 256 13.07 12.65 20.60
C TRP A 256 13.75 13.25 19.35
N ASN A 257 12.96 13.99 18.56
CA ASN A 257 13.50 14.70 17.40
C ASN A 257 14.50 15.79 17.81
N ASN A 258 14.15 16.61 18.79
CA ASN A 258 15.03 17.68 19.31
C ASN A 258 16.31 17.11 19.96
N GLU A 259 16.22 15.94 20.58
CA GLU A 259 17.37 15.20 21.10
C GLU A 259 18.17 14.53 19.97
N GLY A 260 17.76 14.56 18.70
CA GLY A 260 18.44 13.93 17.58
C GLY A 260 18.49 12.40 17.68
N LEU A 261 17.43 11.78 18.21
CA LEU A 261 17.28 10.33 18.33
C LEU A 261 16.49 9.72 17.17
N VAL A 262 15.67 10.53 16.49
CA VAL A 262 14.80 10.09 15.39
C VAL A 262 15.55 10.17 14.07
N LEU A 263 15.21 9.27 13.14
CA LEU A 263 15.79 9.20 11.81
C LEU A 263 15.56 10.50 11.02
N PRO A 264 16.56 10.99 10.27
CA PRO A 264 16.41 12.16 9.41
C PRO A 264 15.26 12.03 8.40
N VAL A 265 14.98 10.83 7.93
CA VAL A 265 13.93 10.53 6.95
C VAL A 265 12.51 10.93 7.40
N MET A 266 12.26 11.01 8.71
CA MET A 266 11.00 11.53 9.23
C MET A 266 10.62 12.90 8.63
N LEU A 267 11.61 13.75 8.39
CA LEU A 267 11.45 15.10 7.80
C LEU A 267 11.99 15.18 6.36
N GLY A 268 12.08 14.04 5.66
CA GLY A 268 12.55 13.99 4.27
C GLY A 268 14.08 14.02 4.10
N GLY A 269 14.84 13.71 5.16
CA GLY A 269 16.30 13.55 5.09
C GLY A 269 16.72 12.15 4.63
N GLU A 270 18.03 11.97 4.45
CA GLU A 270 18.66 10.73 4.02
C GLU A 270 19.54 10.11 5.14
N PRO A 271 19.83 8.80 5.09
CA PRO A 271 19.33 7.82 4.12
C PRO A 271 17.86 7.46 4.37
N GLY A 272 17.20 6.85 3.37
CA GLY A 272 15.86 6.27 3.52
C GLY A 272 15.83 5.15 4.57
N THR A 273 14.65 4.73 5.01
CA THR A 273 14.50 3.75 6.10
C THR A 273 15.23 2.44 5.82
N TRP A 274 15.07 1.88 4.63
CA TRP A 274 15.68 0.61 4.24
C TRP A 274 17.20 0.72 4.11
N ASP A 275 17.67 1.77 3.44
CA ASP A 275 19.11 1.99 3.24
C ASP A 275 19.83 2.19 4.58
N GLY A 276 19.20 2.93 5.49
CA GLY A 276 19.75 3.12 6.83
C GLY A 276 19.78 1.86 7.69
N ILE A 277 18.81 0.95 7.54
CA ILE A 277 18.82 -0.37 8.18
C ILE A 277 19.91 -1.26 7.54
N VAL A 278 20.01 -1.27 6.21
CA VAL A 278 21.00 -2.09 5.50
C VAL A 278 22.43 -1.62 5.81
N SER A 279 22.69 -0.31 5.81
CA SER A 279 24.01 0.26 6.12
C SER A 279 24.38 0.17 7.60
N GLY A 280 23.40 0.02 8.50
CA GLY A 280 23.61 0.07 9.95
C GLY A 280 23.76 1.49 10.52
N ASP A 281 23.34 2.51 9.77
CA ASP A 281 23.22 3.90 10.27
C ASP A 281 22.01 4.05 11.20
N TYR A 282 21.03 3.19 11.03
CA TYR A 282 19.80 3.15 11.84
C TYR A 282 19.75 1.88 12.70
N LEU A 283 19.39 2.05 13.98
CA LEU A 283 19.11 0.93 14.87
C LEU A 283 17.86 0.19 14.42
N MET A 284 16.78 0.96 14.20
CA MET A 284 15.43 0.43 14.04
C MET A 284 14.65 1.26 13.03
N SER A 285 13.86 0.58 12.21
CA SER A 285 12.77 1.14 11.44
C SER A 285 11.54 0.23 11.60
N ASP A 286 10.35 0.75 11.34
CA ASP A 286 9.14 -0.06 11.30
C ASP A 286 8.66 -0.20 9.86
N ASP A 287 8.36 -1.45 9.43
CA ASP A 287 7.87 -1.68 8.06
C ASP A 287 7.05 -2.96 7.94
N GLY A 288 6.38 -3.12 6.79
CA GLY A 288 5.59 -4.27 6.42
C GLY A 288 6.43 -5.48 5.94
N PRO A 289 5.78 -6.62 5.63
CA PRO A 289 6.46 -7.85 5.23
C PRO A 289 7.24 -7.73 3.92
N TRP A 290 6.88 -6.78 3.06
CA TRP A 290 7.57 -6.50 1.80
C TRP A 290 9.05 -6.10 1.97
N PHE A 291 9.46 -5.58 3.13
CA PHE A 291 10.88 -5.39 3.43
C PHE A 291 11.64 -6.73 3.31
N TYR A 292 11.14 -7.76 3.99
CA TYR A 292 11.79 -9.07 3.98
C TYR A 292 11.76 -9.72 2.60
N SER A 293 10.59 -9.78 1.96
CA SER A 293 10.47 -10.40 0.63
C SER A 293 11.35 -9.74 -0.41
N THR A 294 11.41 -8.40 -0.41
CA THR A 294 12.29 -7.66 -1.32
C THR A 294 13.76 -7.88 -1.01
N LYS A 295 14.16 -7.77 0.27
CA LYS A 295 15.59 -7.92 0.63
C LYS A 295 16.09 -9.36 0.50
N ILE A 296 15.22 -10.36 0.65
CA ILE A 296 15.55 -11.76 0.34
C ILE A 296 15.79 -11.92 -1.17
N ALA A 297 14.93 -11.35 -2.02
CA ALA A 297 15.09 -11.41 -3.48
C ALA A 297 16.37 -10.69 -3.95
N GLU A 298 16.76 -9.61 -3.29
CA GLU A 298 17.98 -8.84 -3.59
C GLU A 298 19.26 -9.41 -2.97
N GLN A 299 19.18 -10.44 -2.12
CA GLN A 299 20.30 -10.92 -1.28
C GLN A 299 21.56 -11.28 -2.10
N GLU A 300 21.41 -11.98 -3.22
CA GLU A 300 22.54 -12.39 -4.06
C GLU A 300 23.29 -11.18 -4.65
N ALA A 301 22.53 -10.15 -5.03
CA ALA A 301 23.09 -8.96 -5.67
C ALA A 301 23.74 -8.00 -4.66
N THR A 302 23.17 -7.89 -3.46
CA THR A 302 23.59 -6.91 -2.44
C THR A 302 24.51 -7.48 -1.38
N GLY A 303 24.46 -8.80 -1.16
CA GLY A 303 25.14 -9.46 -0.05
C GLY A 303 24.47 -9.23 1.31
N PHE A 304 23.32 -8.58 1.35
CA PHE A 304 22.56 -8.36 2.58
C PHE A 304 21.53 -9.47 2.79
N ASN A 305 21.71 -10.27 3.86
CA ASN A 305 20.77 -11.29 4.27
C ASN A 305 19.87 -10.74 5.39
N PRO A 306 18.61 -10.35 5.10
CA PRO A 306 17.76 -9.73 6.12
C PRO A 306 17.40 -10.68 7.27
N LEU A 307 17.36 -12.00 7.03
CA LEU A 307 17.05 -12.97 8.08
C LEU A 307 18.17 -13.15 9.10
N GLU A 308 19.42 -12.92 8.72
CA GLU A 308 20.60 -13.05 9.58
C GLU A 308 21.06 -11.71 10.16
N GLN A 309 20.93 -10.63 9.37
CA GLN A 309 21.47 -9.31 9.70
C GLN A 309 20.45 -8.37 10.36
N THR A 310 19.19 -8.82 10.48
CA THR A 310 18.19 -8.07 11.25
C THR A 310 17.57 -8.91 12.37
N VAL A 311 17.03 -8.20 13.36
CA VAL A 311 16.13 -8.75 14.39
C VAL A 311 14.79 -8.09 14.22
N ARG A 312 13.71 -8.88 14.11
CA ARG A 312 12.34 -8.39 14.07
C ARG A 312 11.65 -8.62 15.41
N ALA A 313 10.81 -7.67 15.79
CA ALA A 313 10.01 -7.75 17.00
C ALA A 313 8.71 -6.96 16.81
N ILE A 314 7.72 -7.17 17.67
CA ILE A 314 6.59 -6.27 17.78
C ILE A 314 7.09 -4.87 18.21
N MET A 315 6.31 -3.84 17.94
CA MET A 315 6.66 -2.46 18.32
C MET A 315 6.91 -2.37 19.83
N PRO A 316 7.92 -1.60 20.26
CA PRO A 316 8.16 -1.39 21.68
C PRO A 316 6.91 -0.80 22.37
N ALA A 317 6.59 -1.30 23.55
CA ALA A 317 5.43 -0.84 24.31
C ALA A 317 5.71 0.51 24.99
N GLY A 318 4.77 1.44 24.85
CA GLY A 318 4.68 2.67 25.64
C GLY A 318 3.43 2.66 26.53
N ASP A 319 2.94 3.83 26.92
CA ASP A 319 1.74 3.96 27.77
C ASP A 319 0.48 3.38 27.11
N GLY A 320 0.41 3.35 25.78
CA GLY A 320 -0.66 2.72 24.99
C GLY A 320 -0.46 1.23 24.69
N GLY A 321 0.63 0.63 25.17
CA GLY A 321 1.04 -0.73 24.85
C GLY A 321 1.86 -0.80 23.56
N SER A 322 2.04 -2.02 23.00
CA SER A 322 2.63 -2.23 21.68
C SER A 322 1.53 -2.08 20.62
N ARG A 323 1.59 -1.03 19.84
CA ARG A 323 0.61 -0.72 18.79
C ARG A 323 1.28 -0.65 17.42
N SER A 324 0.53 -1.00 16.40
CA SER A 324 0.93 -0.78 15.02
C SER A 324 -0.27 -0.34 14.19
N VAL A 325 -0.09 -0.19 12.88
CA VAL A 325 -1.13 0.22 11.96
C VAL A 325 -1.63 -0.98 11.16
N ILE A 326 -2.94 -1.13 11.02
CA ILE A 326 -3.53 -2.08 10.06
C ILE A 326 -3.42 -1.48 8.67
N GLY A 327 -2.81 -2.24 7.80
CA GLY A 327 -2.80 -2.03 6.37
C GLY A 327 -3.48 -3.17 5.64
N GLY A 328 -3.38 -3.12 4.36
CA GLY A 328 -3.95 -4.09 3.44
C GLY A 328 -4.55 -3.41 2.24
N GLU A 329 -4.91 -4.22 1.29
CA GLU A 329 -5.51 -3.75 0.06
C GLU A 329 -6.77 -4.54 -0.24
N ASN A 330 -7.70 -3.81 -0.82
CA ASN A 330 -8.94 -4.32 -1.33
C ASN A 330 -8.88 -4.43 -2.86
N LEU A 331 -9.41 -5.49 -3.39
CA LEU A 331 -9.67 -5.61 -4.82
C LEU A 331 -11.01 -4.94 -5.09
N VAL A 332 -10.96 -3.76 -5.72
CA VAL A 332 -12.12 -2.96 -6.07
C VAL A 332 -12.40 -3.04 -7.56
N MET A 333 -13.67 -2.85 -7.94
CA MET A 333 -14.12 -2.74 -9.33
C MET A 333 -14.61 -1.32 -9.57
N PHE A 334 -14.20 -0.72 -10.70
CA PHE A 334 -14.69 0.62 -11.04
C PHE A 334 -16.09 0.57 -11.65
N ALA A 335 -16.91 1.55 -11.29
CA ALA A 335 -18.33 1.60 -11.71
C ALA A 335 -18.51 1.74 -13.23
N ASN A 336 -17.48 2.25 -13.94
CA ASN A 336 -17.47 2.42 -15.38
C ASN A 336 -16.78 1.27 -16.15
N SER A 337 -16.39 0.18 -15.46
CA SER A 337 -15.84 -1.01 -16.12
C SER A 337 -16.76 -1.49 -17.24
N LYS A 338 -16.16 -1.89 -18.35
CA LYS A 338 -16.87 -2.46 -19.51
C LYS A 338 -17.00 -3.98 -19.43
N HIS A 339 -16.29 -4.59 -18.47
CA HIS A 339 -16.16 -6.04 -18.28
C HIS A 339 -16.46 -6.47 -16.82
N PRO A 340 -17.61 -6.03 -16.24
CA PRO A 340 -17.86 -6.25 -14.80
C PRO A 340 -18.03 -7.73 -14.43
N GLU A 341 -18.51 -8.58 -15.34
CA GLU A 341 -18.70 -10.01 -15.08
C GLU A 341 -17.34 -10.73 -15.00
N GLU A 342 -16.44 -10.43 -15.94
CA GLU A 342 -15.08 -11.00 -15.99
C GLU A 342 -14.23 -10.46 -14.84
N ALA A 343 -14.34 -9.18 -14.53
CA ALA A 343 -13.67 -8.55 -13.40
C ALA A 343 -14.12 -9.19 -12.06
N TRP A 344 -15.43 -9.41 -11.88
CA TRP A 344 -15.95 -10.10 -10.70
C TRP A 344 -15.48 -11.57 -10.64
N THR A 345 -15.39 -12.23 -11.78
CA THR A 345 -14.85 -13.60 -11.86
C THR A 345 -13.41 -13.66 -11.34
N PHE A 346 -12.57 -12.71 -11.75
CA PHE A 346 -11.19 -12.60 -11.24
C PHE A 346 -11.18 -12.27 -9.74
N ALA A 347 -11.99 -11.31 -9.29
CA ALA A 347 -12.04 -10.93 -7.88
C ALA A 347 -12.45 -12.11 -6.98
N LYS A 348 -13.47 -12.88 -7.36
CA LYS A 348 -13.86 -14.09 -6.62
C LYS A 348 -12.76 -15.13 -6.60
N TRP A 349 -12.11 -15.36 -7.75
CA TRP A 349 -11.05 -16.37 -7.86
C TRP A 349 -9.85 -15.99 -6.97
N MET A 350 -9.44 -14.72 -6.98
CA MET A 350 -8.31 -14.22 -6.13
C MET A 350 -8.55 -14.42 -4.63
N LEU A 351 -9.80 -14.51 -4.18
CA LEU A 351 -10.16 -14.71 -2.76
C LEU A 351 -10.36 -16.20 -2.42
N THR A 352 -10.15 -17.13 -3.36
CA THR A 352 -10.14 -18.56 -3.05
C THR A 352 -8.84 -18.95 -2.34
N GLU A 353 -8.81 -20.15 -1.75
CA GLU A 353 -7.68 -20.63 -0.96
C GLU A 353 -6.36 -20.63 -1.75
N GLU A 354 -6.35 -21.16 -2.97
CA GLU A 354 -5.11 -21.41 -3.71
C GLU A 354 -4.38 -20.12 -4.12
N PRO A 355 -5.01 -19.11 -4.79
CA PRO A 355 -4.34 -17.85 -5.06
C PRO A 355 -3.87 -17.12 -3.80
N GLN A 356 -4.65 -17.18 -2.74
CA GLN A 356 -4.29 -16.56 -1.46
C GLN A 356 -3.04 -17.23 -0.85
N LYS A 357 -2.90 -18.54 -0.94
CA LYS A 357 -1.70 -19.29 -0.51
C LYS A 357 -0.49 -18.96 -1.38
N ILE A 358 -0.68 -18.87 -2.69
CA ILE A 358 0.40 -18.50 -3.62
C ILE A 358 0.94 -17.09 -3.28
N MET A 359 0.06 -16.12 -3.06
CA MET A 359 0.48 -14.77 -2.67
C MET A 359 1.10 -14.72 -1.26
N ALA A 360 0.68 -15.60 -0.36
CA ALA A 360 1.26 -15.69 0.99
C ALA A 360 2.74 -16.08 0.99
N GLU A 361 3.26 -16.73 -0.06
CA GLU A 361 4.70 -17.02 -0.20
C GLU A 361 5.57 -15.75 -0.13
N THR A 362 5.01 -14.59 -0.45
CA THR A 362 5.67 -13.30 -0.36
C THR A 362 5.61 -12.66 1.03
N GLY A 363 4.92 -13.29 1.98
CA GLY A 363 4.66 -12.77 3.32
C GLY A 363 3.41 -11.91 3.44
N LEU A 364 2.63 -11.73 2.36
CA LEU A 364 1.31 -11.11 2.43
C LEU A 364 0.38 -12.02 3.26
N ILE A 365 -0.35 -11.42 4.19
CA ILE A 365 -1.25 -12.19 5.07
C ILE A 365 -2.58 -12.38 4.34
N PRO A 366 -2.99 -13.65 4.10
CA PRO A 366 -4.25 -13.96 3.45
C PRO A 366 -5.45 -13.44 4.25
N THR A 367 -6.49 -13.03 3.54
CA THR A 367 -7.78 -12.68 4.14
C THR A 367 -8.77 -13.84 4.09
N ASN A 368 -8.58 -14.81 3.18
CA ASN A 368 -9.31 -16.06 3.19
C ASN A 368 -8.91 -16.90 4.42
N THR A 369 -9.89 -17.32 5.22
CA THR A 369 -9.66 -17.99 6.51
C THR A 369 -8.91 -19.31 6.37
N THR A 370 -9.23 -20.10 5.35
CA THR A 370 -8.57 -21.38 5.08
C THR A 370 -7.11 -21.20 4.65
N ALA A 371 -6.87 -20.20 3.78
CA ALA A 371 -5.50 -19.87 3.36
C ALA A 371 -4.65 -19.33 4.51
N ALA A 372 -5.24 -18.52 5.39
CA ALA A 372 -4.56 -18.01 6.58
C ALA A 372 -4.19 -19.12 7.57
N ASP A 373 -5.08 -20.10 7.78
CA ASP A 373 -4.77 -21.28 8.59
C ASP A 373 -3.61 -22.08 7.96
N ALA A 374 -3.61 -22.26 6.63
CA ALA A 374 -2.54 -22.93 5.91
C ALA A 374 -1.19 -22.19 6.04
N MET A 375 -1.19 -20.85 6.08
CA MET A 375 0.01 -20.02 6.22
C MET A 375 0.80 -20.36 7.51
N THR A 376 0.14 -20.80 8.57
CA THR A 376 0.79 -21.19 9.83
C THR A 376 1.75 -22.38 9.67
N THR A 377 1.60 -23.15 8.61
CA THR A 377 2.45 -24.31 8.28
C THR A 377 3.40 -24.07 7.12
N MET A 378 3.34 -22.87 6.51
CA MET A 378 4.28 -22.46 5.46
C MET A 378 5.60 -22.02 6.08
N ASP A 379 6.71 -22.36 5.44
CA ASP A 379 8.05 -21.92 5.87
C ASP A 379 8.33 -20.49 5.39
N ILE A 380 7.69 -19.52 6.05
CA ILE A 380 7.90 -18.09 5.82
C ILE A 380 8.53 -17.51 7.08
N PRO A 381 9.86 -17.43 7.15
CA PRO A 381 10.60 -17.28 8.41
C PRO A 381 10.41 -15.95 9.13
N PHE A 382 9.69 -14.98 8.53
CA PHE A 382 9.47 -13.64 9.11
C PHE A 382 8.00 -13.37 9.48
N VAL A 383 7.04 -14.17 9.03
CA VAL A 383 5.61 -13.83 9.10
C VAL A 383 5.02 -13.84 10.51
N ASP A 384 5.51 -14.69 11.40
CA ASP A 384 4.96 -14.88 12.75
C ASP A 384 4.90 -13.58 13.56
N THR A 385 5.93 -12.74 13.44
CA THR A 385 5.99 -11.44 14.12
C THR A 385 4.90 -10.50 13.64
N TYR A 386 4.60 -10.50 12.32
CA TYR A 386 3.53 -9.69 11.73
C TYR A 386 2.15 -10.16 12.20
N VAL A 387 1.92 -11.47 12.23
CA VAL A 387 0.67 -12.05 12.73
C VAL A 387 0.46 -11.70 14.22
N GLU A 388 1.53 -11.74 15.02
CA GLU A 388 1.46 -11.32 16.43
C GLU A 388 1.13 -9.84 16.57
N GLN A 389 1.79 -8.98 15.79
CA GLN A 389 1.56 -7.52 15.84
C GLN A 389 0.16 -7.12 15.36
N LEU A 390 -0.42 -7.85 14.39
CA LEU A 390 -1.80 -7.60 13.94
C LEU A 390 -2.83 -7.65 15.07
N LYS A 391 -2.60 -8.44 16.10
CA LYS A 391 -3.53 -8.53 17.25
C LYS A 391 -3.69 -7.21 18.00
N THR A 392 -2.74 -6.30 17.89
CA THR A 392 -2.72 -5.01 18.58
C THR A 392 -2.63 -3.81 17.63
N ALA A 393 -2.69 -4.06 16.32
CA ALA A 393 -2.68 -3.01 15.31
C ALA A 393 -4.02 -2.28 15.26
N LEU A 394 -3.98 -0.98 14.95
CA LEU A 394 -5.16 -0.12 14.89
C LEU A 394 -5.38 0.35 13.44
N PRO A 395 -6.64 0.49 13.01
CA PRO A 395 -6.94 1.01 11.70
C PRO A 395 -6.67 2.52 11.62
N ARG A 396 -6.24 2.97 10.45
CA ARG A 396 -6.43 4.37 10.06
C ARG A 396 -7.94 4.61 9.98
N THR A 397 -8.42 5.78 10.38
CA THR A 397 -9.87 6.03 10.53
C THR A 397 -10.64 5.72 9.24
N PRO A 398 -11.54 4.73 9.21
CA PRO A 398 -12.20 4.26 7.98
C PRO A 398 -13.44 5.12 7.62
N ILE A 399 -13.22 6.39 7.30
CA ILE A 399 -14.25 7.36 6.92
C ILE A 399 -13.96 7.95 5.53
N PRO A 400 -14.98 8.39 4.77
CA PRO A 400 -14.78 8.99 3.46
C PRO A 400 -13.87 10.23 3.45
N GLN A 401 -13.90 10.99 4.54
CA GLN A 401 -13.11 12.21 4.71
C GLN A 401 -11.67 11.94 5.17
N TRP A 402 -11.24 10.66 5.27
CA TRP A 402 -9.94 10.33 5.84
C TRP A 402 -8.78 11.08 5.19
N GLY A 403 -8.78 11.26 3.89
CA GLY A 403 -7.70 11.98 3.21
C GLY A 403 -7.54 13.43 3.69
N GLU A 404 -8.65 14.13 3.98
CA GLU A 404 -8.62 15.48 4.52
C GLU A 404 -8.22 15.48 6.01
N VAL A 405 -8.75 14.53 6.78
CA VAL A 405 -8.40 14.34 8.19
C VAL A 405 -6.92 14.03 8.35
N GLU A 406 -6.37 13.13 7.53
CA GLU A 406 -4.95 12.79 7.55
C GLU A 406 -4.07 13.96 7.17
N ALA A 407 -4.45 14.76 6.19
CA ALA A 407 -3.70 15.96 5.81
C ALA A 407 -3.61 16.98 6.96
N ILE A 408 -4.70 17.18 7.71
CA ILE A 408 -4.73 18.07 8.87
C ILE A 408 -3.88 17.48 10.00
N PHE A 409 -4.01 16.19 10.26
CA PHE A 409 -3.19 15.46 11.24
C PHE A 409 -1.69 15.61 10.92
N ASN A 410 -1.30 15.33 9.69
CA ASN A 410 0.08 15.43 9.24
C ASN A 410 0.64 16.85 9.43
N LEU A 411 -0.11 17.87 9.04
CA LEU A 411 0.29 19.27 9.18
C LEU A 411 0.47 19.68 10.66
N ALA A 412 -0.43 19.24 11.55
CA ALA A 412 -0.32 19.52 12.97
C ALA A 412 0.94 18.90 13.59
N PHE A 413 1.24 17.65 13.23
CA PHE A 413 2.44 16.96 13.67
C PHE A 413 3.70 17.62 13.10
N GLU A 414 3.71 17.97 11.82
CA GLU A 414 4.82 18.63 11.18
C GLU A 414 5.16 19.97 11.83
N LYS A 415 4.16 20.82 12.07
CA LYS A 415 4.33 22.12 12.76
C LYS A 415 4.94 21.94 14.16
N ALA A 416 4.44 20.95 14.91
CA ALA A 416 4.95 20.69 16.25
C ALA A 416 6.40 20.17 16.22
N ILE A 417 6.69 19.19 15.36
CA ILE A 417 8.04 18.59 15.23
C ILE A 417 9.07 19.60 14.72
N ARG A 418 8.67 20.54 13.86
CA ARG A 418 9.54 21.65 13.39
C ARG A 418 9.65 22.79 14.40
N GLY A 419 8.92 22.74 15.53
CA GLY A 419 8.93 23.80 16.54
C GLY A 419 8.19 25.08 16.11
N GLU A 420 7.35 25.00 15.09
CA GLU A 420 6.54 26.13 14.60
C GLU A 420 5.30 26.37 15.49
N GLN A 421 4.84 25.33 16.19
CA GLN A 421 3.69 25.41 17.08
C GLN A 421 3.86 24.41 18.26
N GLU A 422 3.40 24.81 19.45
CA GLU A 422 3.39 23.92 20.61
C GLU A 422 2.46 22.73 20.37
N PRO A 423 2.82 21.48 20.75
CA PRO A 423 2.03 20.28 20.50
C PRO A 423 0.55 20.41 20.87
N LYS A 424 0.25 20.96 22.04
CA LYS A 424 -1.13 21.16 22.48
C LYS A 424 -1.91 22.09 21.54
N ALA A 425 -1.33 23.22 21.16
CA ALA A 425 -1.96 24.18 20.28
C ALA A 425 -2.16 23.63 18.86
N ALA A 426 -1.19 22.85 18.35
CA ALA A 426 -1.28 22.19 17.06
C ALA A 426 -2.43 21.18 17.01
N LEU A 427 -2.58 20.35 18.05
CA LEU A 427 -3.66 19.36 18.13
C LEU A 427 -5.04 20.02 18.36
N GLU A 428 -5.13 21.09 19.16
CA GLU A 428 -6.37 21.85 19.33
C GLU A 428 -6.83 22.52 18.02
N GLU A 429 -5.89 23.02 17.21
CA GLU A 429 -6.20 23.57 15.89
C GLU A 429 -6.67 22.48 14.93
N ALA A 430 -5.98 21.34 14.91
CA ALA A 430 -6.36 20.18 14.09
C ALA A 430 -7.76 19.69 14.43
N VAL A 431 -8.10 19.54 15.72
CA VAL A 431 -9.45 19.14 16.17
C VAL A 431 -10.52 20.06 15.61
N LYS A 432 -10.34 21.39 15.68
CA LYS A 432 -11.31 22.35 15.14
C LYS A 432 -11.54 22.19 13.64
N GLN A 433 -10.47 21.92 12.88
CA GLN A 433 -10.56 21.72 11.43
C GLN A 433 -11.25 20.40 11.11
N ILE A 434 -10.88 19.30 11.78
CA ILE A 434 -11.45 17.97 11.55
C ILE A 434 -12.92 17.93 11.96
N GLU A 435 -13.30 18.51 13.12
CA GLU A 435 -14.71 18.59 13.54
C GLU A 435 -15.60 19.37 12.54
N ALA A 436 -15.03 20.29 11.77
CA ALA A 436 -15.76 20.99 10.72
C ALA A 436 -16.02 20.11 9.48
N ILE A 437 -15.15 19.13 9.21
CA ILE A 437 -15.25 18.18 8.11
C ILE A 437 -16.23 17.04 8.44
N LEU A 438 -16.26 16.60 9.72
CA LEU A 438 -17.09 15.48 10.15
C LEU A 438 -18.58 15.85 10.36
N LYS A 439 -18.93 17.14 10.30
CA LYS A 439 -20.32 17.64 10.40
C LYS A 439 -21.05 17.54 9.07
#